data_c120428493bf48b1f21b2f3f3d0dfbc8
#
_entry.id   c120428493bf48b1f21b2f3f3d0dfbc8
#
_cell.length_a   1.000
_cell.length_b   1.000
_cell.length_c   1.000
_cell.angle_alpha   90.00
_cell.angle_beta   90.00
_cell.angle_gamma   90.00
#
_symmetry.space_group_name_H-M   'P 1'
#
loop_
_entity.id
_entity.type
_entity.pdbx_description
1 polymer ?
#
loop_
_entity_poly.entity_id
_entity_poly.type
_entity_poly.pdbx_seq_one_letter_code
_entity_poly.pdbx_strand_id
1 'polypeptide(L)'
;MKAILAALLLIGPLGLLPALAQTSPPDAMTAFGNSAKGEGAFTLVIDAPGEVREVLERNLDVLRYRGLNDLSDSELARLLLAAEQDARELVATLGYFSPTITVEPPVSPSGVVPRSLRLRVVPGEATVVTDVQITFAGPILTDSATAAQRLRVIRDWSLESGMRFSQGRWTAAKQQALLQLTAQSYPTARLTESQADIDPITRQARLSLTLDSGPRYRLGPLVITGLGHFDTDLVRRLVRLSPDDYEQTDLVAAQQRLTDSGYFDSAFISIDTTGDPNAAPVLVQVREAKLQKLILGVGASTDTGARLSIEHTHHKIPYLDWRGVNKLLLARDTTALTSEFTSHPNDDNWRWSVATVVQQQTLGSFLVDSQSVRVGRSRSTEPLDNAYYLQYDRADSATSDVTAQAVVESLSANYAFTVRRFDHPLFPNRGWGLGLALGAGSTVGAQNSPYGRVLARWLSYLPLGDSGGGSGSTPANGRIALRAQAGALVAKESAELPSTQLFFIGGDGSVRGYGYRDLGVPLPDGQVTGGRYMALGSVEWQRPIRIAGRISDWESTLFIDAGAVANNASELRPRVGLGVGARWKSPVGPLQIDVAYGVDVQRLRLHMNVGFNF
;
A
#
# COMPACT_ATOMS: atom_id res chain seq x y z
N MET A 1 29.27 24.29 11.09
CA MET A 1 28.35 25.42 10.87
C MET A 1 28.72 26.30 9.68
N LYS A 2 29.97 26.71 9.44
CA LYS A 2 30.34 27.58 8.31
C LYS A 2 30.19 26.89 6.91
N ALA A 3 30.33 25.58 6.81
CA ALA A 3 30.20 24.84 5.54
C ALA A 3 28.74 24.57 5.14
N ILE A 4 27.81 24.57 6.08
CA ILE A 4 26.37 24.35 5.82
C ILE A 4 25.71 25.59 5.21
N LEU A 5 26.22 26.79 5.52
CA LEU A 5 25.68 28.05 5.01
C LEU A 5 26.02 28.31 3.52
N ALA A 6 27.12 27.73 3.02
CA ALA A 6 27.54 27.93 1.63
C ALA A 6 26.72 27.12 0.60
N ALA A 7 26.06 26.03 1.02
CA ALA A 7 25.20 25.22 0.15
C ALA A 7 23.78 25.81 -0.03
N LEU A 8 23.38 26.77 0.79
CA LEU A 8 22.05 27.42 0.73
C LEU A 8 21.94 28.53 -0.33
N LEU A 9 23.04 28.96 -0.95
CA LEU A 9 23.07 30.07 -1.93
C LEU A 9 22.67 29.70 -3.36
N LEU A 10 22.32 28.44 -3.62
CA LEU A 10 21.82 27.97 -4.93
C LEU A 10 20.28 27.90 -5.02
N ILE A 11 19.56 28.33 -3.99
CA ILE A 11 18.10 28.46 -4.02
C ILE A 11 17.79 29.86 -4.52
N GLY A 12 17.27 29.94 -5.77
CA GLY A 12 16.77 31.19 -6.33
C GLY A 12 15.61 31.77 -5.47
N PRO A 13 15.28 33.05 -5.64
CA PRO A 13 14.37 33.74 -4.73
C PRO A 13 13.01 33.08 -4.67
N LEU A 14 12.63 32.63 -3.48
CA LEU A 14 11.26 32.24 -3.13
C LEU A 14 10.37 33.48 -3.27
N GLY A 15 9.59 33.54 -4.33
CA GLY A 15 8.46 34.46 -4.40
C GLY A 15 7.41 34.07 -3.38
N LEU A 16 7.39 34.78 -2.26
CA LEU A 16 6.30 34.72 -1.27
C LEU A 16 5.03 35.27 -1.91
N LEU A 17 4.20 34.41 -2.48
CA LEU A 17 2.79 34.72 -2.75
C LEU A 17 1.99 34.36 -1.51
N PRO A 18 1.14 35.28 -1.00
CA PRO A 18 0.29 34.95 0.14
C PRO A 18 -0.70 33.86 -0.28
N ALA A 19 -0.74 32.78 0.48
CA ALA A 19 -1.77 31.76 0.39
C ALA A 19 -3.10 32.38 0.81
N LEU A 20 -3.90 32.81 -0.18
CA LEU A 20 -5.32 33.05 0.03
C LEU A 20 -5.97 31.71 0.30
N ALA A 21 -6.38 31.52 1.55
CA ALA A 21 -7.24 30.43 1.94
C ALA A 21 -8.52 30.54 1.09
N GLN A 22 -8.66 29.66 0.12
CA GLN A 22 -9.95 29.41 -0.52
C GLN A 22 -10.82 28.66 0.49
N THR A 23 -11.68 29.40 1.16
CA THR A 23 -12.84 28.83 1.84
C THR A 23 -13.75 28.27 0.77
N SER A 24 -13.85 26.96 0.72
CA SER A 24 -14.93 26.26 0.00
C SER A 24 -16.26 26.75 0.54
N PRO A 25 -17.26 27.01 -0.30
CA PRO A 25 -18.58 27.33 0.19
C PRO A 25 -19.12 26.12 0.97
N PRO A 26 -19.85 26.34 2.08
CA PRO A 26 -20.47 25.25 2.79
C PRO A 26 -21.50 24.61 1.86
N ASP A 27 -21.35 23.29 1.65
CA ASP A 27 -22.40 22.47 1.07
C ASP A 27 -23.69 22.70 1.86
N ALA A 28 -24.62 23.38 1.21
CA ALA A 28 -26.00 23.44 1.66
C ALA A 28 -26.65 22.08 1.43
N MET A 29 -26.25 21.08 2.21
CA MET A 29 -27.00 19.85 2.38
C MET A 29 -27.68 19.88 3.73
N THR A 30 -28.87 20.49 3.69
CA THR A 30 -30.06 20.10 4.43
C THR A 30 -29.82 19.59 5.84
N ALA A 31 -29.89 20.51 6.78
CA ALA A 31 -30.49 20.24 8.06
C ALA A 31 -31.97 19.80 7.84
N PHE A 32 -32.19 18.53 7.52
CA PHE A 32 -33.45 17.89 7.90
C PHE A 32 -33.37 17.71 9.41
N GLY A 33 -34.13 18.56 10.06
CA GLY A 33 -34.27 18.60 11.49
C GLY A 33 -34.52 17.19 12.04
N ASN A 34 -33.93 16.97 13.19
CA ASN A 34 -34.37 16.00 14.18
C ASN A 34 -35.82 16.36 14.55
N SER A 35 -36.78 15.98 13.69
CA SER A 35 -38.17 15.99 14.02
C SER A 35 -38.34 14.97 15.14
N ALA A 36 -38.81 15.43 16.24
CA ALA A 36 -39.29 14.64 17.37
C ALA A 36 -39.90 13.32 16.87
N LYS A 37 -39.57 12.20 17.53
CA LYS A 37 -40.27 10.91 17.39
C LYS A 37 -41.75 11.12 17.62
N GLY A 38 -42.46 11.55 16.57
CA GLY A 38 -43.90 11.43 16.51
C GLY A 38 -44.21 9.94 16.43
N GLU A 39 -45.12 9.45 17.22
CA GLU A 39 -45.66 8.11 17.11
C GLU A 39 -46.19 7.94 15.69
N GLY A 40 -45.48 7.12 14.86
CA GLY A 40 -45.86 6.92 13.45
C GLY A 40 -47.24 6.25 13.35
N ALA A 41 -47.89 6.34 12.17
CA ALA A 41 -49.21 5.81 11.91
C ALA A 41 -49.34 4.30 12.25
N PHE A 42 -48.23 3.56 12.10
CA PHE A 42 -48.12 2.15 12.43
C PHE A 42 -46.69 1.72 12.76
N THR A 43 -46.58 0.61 13.49
CA THR A 43 -45.33 -0.14 13.66
C THR A 43 -45.46 -1.45 12.91
N LEU A 44 -44.42 -1.83 12.15
CA LEU A 44 -44.38 -3.11 11.43
C LEU A 44 -43.32 -4.01 12.06
N VAL A 45 -43.75 -5.16 12.57
CA VAL A 45 -42.89 -6.23 13.07
C VAL A 45 -42.76 -7.28 11.96
N ILE A 46 -41.54 -7.51 11.51
CA ILE A 46 -41.24 -8.52 10.48
C ILE A 46 -40.72 -9.78 11.15
N ASP A 47 -41.52 -10.84 11.06
CA ASP A 47 -41.20 -12.18 11.57
C ASP A 47 -40.72 -13.05 10.40
N ALA A 48 -39.39 -13.08 10.24
CA ALA A 48 -38.72 -13.79 9.14
C ALA A 48 -37.29 -14.23 9.56
N PRO A 49 -36.68 -15.23 8.89
CA PRO A 49 -35.28 -15.56 9.08
C PRO A 49 -34.35 -14.35 8.82
N GLY A 50 -33.19 -14.31 9.46
CA GLY A 50 -32.31 -13.14 9.52
C GLY A 50 -32.05 -12.46 8.16
N GLU A 51 -31.63 -13.22 7.14
CA GLU A 51 -31.35 -12.69 5.78
C GLU A 51 -32.59 -12.08 5.12
N VAL A 52 -33.73 -12.78 5.23
CA VAL A 52 -35.02 -12.32 4.69
C VAL A 52 -35.50 -11.08 5.44
N ARG A 53 -35.39 -11.08 6.75
CA ARG A 53 -35.77 -9.94 7.59
C ARG A 53 -34.96 -8.68 7.20
N GLU A 54 -33.65 -8.78 7.09
CA GLU A 54 -32.80 -7.65 6.70
C GLU A 54 -33.19 -7.04 5.36
N VAL A 55 -33.50 -7.86 4.37
CA VAL A 55 -33.93 -7.39 3.04
C VAL A 55 -35.28 -6.69 3.13
N LEU A 56 -36.24 -7.26 3.84
CA LEU A 56 -37.57 -6.67 4.03
C LEU A 56 -37.51 -5.37 4.84
N GLU A 57 -36.80 -5.33 5.95
CA GLU A 57 -36.65 -4.11 6.79
C GLU A 57 -36.00 -2.95 6.04
N ARG A 58 -35.15 -3.25 5.04
CA ARG A 58 -34.43 -2.23 4.26
C ARG A 58 -35.22 -1.74 3.05
N ASN A 59 -35.97 -2.62 2.40
CA ASN A 59 -36.48 -2.35 1.06
C ASN A 59 -38.02 -2.37 0.94
N LEU A 60 -38.76 -2.82 1.96
CA LEU A 60 -40.22 -2.94 1.88
C LEU A 60 -40.85 -1.54 1.76
N ASP A 61 -41.57 -1.29 0.68
CA ASP A 61 -42.10 0.04 0.36
C ASP A 61 -43.10 0.56 1.42
N VAL A 62 -43.88 -0.28 2.06
CA VAL A 62 -44.83 0.14 3.09
C VAL A 62 -44.15 0.86 4.26
N LEU A 63 -42.89 0.60 4.55
CA LEU A 63 -42.12 1.27 5.61
C LEU A 63 -41.94 2.76 5.38
N ARG A 64 -42.03 3.24 4.14
CA ARG A 64 -41.95 4.66 3.78
C ARG A 64 -43.14 5.46 4.28
N TYR A 65 -44.30 4.77 4.44
CA TYR A 65 -45.58 5.39 4.83
C TYR A 65 -45.80 5.40 6.35
N ARG A 66 -44.93 4.78 7.14
CA ARG A 66 -45.10 4.69 8.59
C ARG A 66 -45.13 6.05 9.31
N GLY A 67 -44.58 7.10 8.70
CA GLY A 67 -44.55 8.45 9.26
C GLY A 67 -45.79 9.31 8.94
N LEU A 68 -46.75 8.84 8.14
CA LEU A 68 -47.95 9.57 7.78
C LEU A 68 -48.99 9.46 8.89
N ASN A 69 -49.36 10.57 9.54
CA ASN A 69 -50.27 10.59 10.69
C ASN A 69 -51.77 10.53 10.32
N ASP A 70 -52.09 10.74 9.03
CA ASP A 70 -53.44 10.84 8.48
C ASP A 70 -53.89 9.61 7.69
N LEU A 71 -53.23 8.47 7.87
CA LEU A 71 -53.50 7.23 7.13
C LEU A 71 -54.83 6.59 7.59
N SER A 72 -55.82 6.56 6.69
CA SER A 72 -57.09 5.91 6.91
C SER A 72 -56.98 4.38 6.97
N ASP A 73 -57.97 3.70 7.61
CA ASP A 73 -57.99 2.22 7.69
C ASP A 73 -58.07 1.57 6.31
N SER A 74 -58.78 2.20 5.36
CA SER A 74 -58.91 1.72 3.98
C SER A 74 -57.61 1.85 3.19
N GLU A 75 -56.87 2.92 3.40
CA GLU A 75 -55.56 3.12 2.80
C GLU A 75 -54.53 2.16 3.38
N LEU A 76 -54.53 1.98 4.71
CA LEU A 76 -53.66 1.02 5.35
C LEU A 76 -53.92 -0.40 4.85
N ALA A 77 -55.17 -0.83 4.72
CA ALA A 77 -55.52 -2.14 4.20
C ALA A 77 -54.99 -2.33 2.75
N ARG A 78 -55.08 -1.31 1.92
CA ARG A 78 -54.55 -1.34 0.56
C ARG A 78 -53.02 -1.40 0.52
N LEU A 79 -52.34 -0.66 1.41
CA LEU A 79 -50.88 -0.72 1.54
C LEU A 79 -50.40 -2.09 2.04
N LEU A 80 -51.17 -2.76 2.89
CA LEU A 80 -50.84 -4.10 3.37
C LEU A 80 -50.96 -5.18 2.31
N LEU A 81 -51.97 -5.09 1.43
CA LEU A 81 -52.07 -5.96 0.26
C LEU A 81 -50.91 -5.75 -0.72
N ALA A 82 -50.51 -4.51 -0.94
CA ALA A 82 -49.34 -4.20 -1.74
C ALA A 82 -48.03 -4.68 -1.08
N ALA A 83 -47.93 -4.57 0.26
CA ALA A 83 -46.76 -5.04 1.01
C ALA A 83 -46.57 -6.55 0.96
N GLU A 84 -47.66 -7.34 0.87
CA GLU A 84 -47.57 -8.79 0.68
C GLU A 84 -46.92 -9.13 -0.67
N GLN A 85 -47.38 -8.45 -1.75
CA GLN A 85 -46.82 -8.65 -3.08
C GLN A 85 -45.38 -8.18 -3.14
N ASP A 86 -45.06 -6.99 -2.61
CA ASP A 86 -43.73 -6.45 -2.54
C ASP A 86 -42.77 -7.36 -1.74
N ALA A 87 -43.24 -7.87 -0.58
CA ALA A 87 -42.47 -8.83 0.20
C ALA A 87 -42.21 -10.13 -0.58
N ARG A 88 -43.14 -10.61 -1.39
CA ARG A 88 -42.97 -11.79 -2.24
C ARG A 88 -41.89 -11.56 -3.31
N GLU A 89 -41.92 -10.42 -3.93
CA GLU A 89 -40.91 -10.03 -4.93
C GLU A 89 -39.52 -9.87 -4.30
N LEU A 90 -39.42 -9.21 -3.14
CA LEU A 90 -38.16 -9.04 -2.42
C LEU A 90 -37.57 -10.40 -1.98
N VAL A 91 -38.41 -11.31 -1.48
CA VAL A 91 -37.98 -12.65 -1.05
C VAL A 91 -37.56 -13.51 -2.25
N ALA A 92 -38.21 -13.34 -3.41
CA ALA A 92 -37.82 -13.99 -4.65
C ALA A 92 -36.40 -13.57 -5.10
N THR A 93 -35.97 -12.33 -4.84
CA THR A 93 -34.57 -11.90 -5.14
C THR A 93 -33.53 -12.71 -4.37
N LEU A 94 -33.89 -13.28 -3.24
CA LEU A 94 -33.05 -14.17 -2.42
C LEU A 94 -33.12 -15.64 -2.87
N GLY A 95 -33.96 -15.96 -3.87
CA GLY A 95 -34.12 -17.30 -4.42
C GLY A 95 -35.26 -18.12 -3.79
N TYR A 96 -36.17 -17.50 -3.08
CA TYR A 96 -37.34 -18.15 -2.52
C TYR A 96 -38.58 -17.72 -3.30
N PHE A 97 -39.02 -18.55 -4.24
CA PHE A 97 -40.11 -18.22 -5.17
C PHE A 97 -41.49 -18.74 -4.72
N SER A 98 -41.56 -19.52 -3.66
CA SER A 98 -42.79 -20.04 -3.10
C SER A 98 -42.90 -19.73 -1.61
N PRO A 99 -42.73 -18.46 -1.17
CA PRO A 99 -42.84 -18.10 0.25
C PRO A 99 -44.30 -18.11 0.69
N THR A 100 -44.55 -18.49 1.95
CA THR A 100 -45.83 -18.26 2.62
C THR A 100 -45.72 -16.93 3.36
N ILE A 101 -46.52 -15.95 2.95
CA ILE A 101 -46.57 -14.61 3.55
C ILE A 101 -47.93 -14.39 4.13
N THR A 102 -47.99 -13.98 5.42
CA THR A 102 -49.21 -13.64 6.11
C THR A 102 -49.08 -12.28 6.76
N VAL A 103 -50.03 -11.40 6.49
CA VAL A 103 -50.15 -10.11 7.14
C VAL A 103 -51.21 -10.24 8.21
N GLU A 104 -50.83 -10.16 9.48
CA GLU A 104 -51.77 -10.18 10.59
C GLU A 104 -52.41 -8.80 10.74
N PRO A 105 -53.74 -8.72 10.86
CA PRO A 105 -54.42 -7.45 11.04
C PRO A 105 -54.00 -6.78 12.35
N PRO A 106 -54.14 -5.46 12.46
CA PRO A 106 -53.74 -4.72 13.65
C PRO A 106 -54.46 -5.24 14.92
N VAL A 107 -53.69 -5.58 15.93
CA VAL A 107 -54.22 -6.09 17.23
C VAL A 107 -54.80 -4.95 18.11
N SER A 108 -54.68 -3.70 17.70
CA SER A 108 -55.16 -2.54 18.46
C SER A 108 -56.61 -2.24 18.18
N PRO A 109 -57.43 -1.87 19.19
CA PRO A 109 -58.78 -1.38 18.97
C PRO A 109 -58.80 -0.17 18.04
N SER A 110 -59.86 -0.03 17.22
CA SER A 110 -60.03 1.10 16.33
C SER A 110 -59.79 2.44 17.02
N GLY A 111 -58.86 3.25 16.54
CA GLY A 111 -58.56 4.58 17.05
C GLY A 111 -57.31 4.71 17.93
N VAL A 112 -56.57 3.63 18.24
CA VAL A 112 -55.30 3.69 18.97
C VAL A 112 -54.13 3.72 17.99
N VAL A 113 -53.35 4.79 17.96
CA VAL A 113 -52.12 5.00 17.15
C VAL A 113 -50.91 4.90 18.11
N PRO A 114 -49.80 4.20 17.73
CA PRO A 114 -49.55 3.50 16.49
C PRO A 114 -50.20 2.10 16.43
N ARG A 115 -50.72 1.75 15.25
CA ARG A 115 -51.23 0.40 14.98
C ARG A 115 -50.08 -0.58 14.86
N SER A 116 -50.14 -1.72 15.58
CA SER A 116 -49.12 -2.76 15.49
C SER A 116 -49.52 -3.77 14.41
N LEU A 117 -48.70 -3.87 13.38
CA LEU A 117 -48.82 -4.78 12.26
C LEU A 117 -47.74 -5.85 12.33
N ARG A 118 -48.07 -7.09 11.96
CA ARG A 118 -47.09 -8.17 11.86
C ARG A 118 -47.11 -8.76 10.47
N LEU A 119 -45.93 -8.77 9.83
CA LEU A 119 -45.68 -9.47 8.58
C LEU A 119 -44.86 -10.72 8.87
N ARG A 120 -45.52 -11.88 8.74
CA ARG A 120 -44.85 -13.18 8.92
C ARG A 120 -44.49 -13.73 7.56
N VAL A 121 -43.21 -14.10 7.38
CA VAL A 121 -42.68 -14.64 6.13
C VAL A 121 -41.93 -15.94 6.41
N VAL A 122 -42.49 -17.03 5.85
CA VAL A 122 -41.86 -18.34 5.82
C VAL A 122 -41.34 -18.54 4.39
N PRO A 123 -40.01 -18.41 4.15
CA PRO A 123 -39.45 -18.39 2.79
C PRO A 123 -39.61 -19.72 2.04
N GLY A 124 -39.75 -20.83 2.77
CA GLY A 124 -39.75 -22.17 2.17
C GLY A 124 -38.34 -22.63 1.82
N GLU A 125 -38.24 -23.59 0.90
CA GLU A 125 -36.96 -24.06 0.41
C GLU A 125 -36.44 -23.17 -0.74
N ALA A 126 -35.12 -22.95 -0.75
CA ALA A 126 -34.49 -22.12 -1.77
C ALA A 126 -34.39 -22.83 -3.12
N THR A 127 -34.53 -22.08 -4.18
CA THR A 127 -34.30 -22.54 -5.56
C THR A 127 -32.81 -22.78 -5.79
N VAL A 128 -32.48 -23.89 -6.43
CA VAL A 128 -31.11 -24.33 -6.73
C VAL A 128 -30.86 -24.28 -8.22
N VAL A 129 -29.68 -23.82 -8.62
CA VAL A 129 -29.23 -23.85 -10.01
C VAL A 129 -28.98 -25.29 -10.43
N THR A 130 -29.61 -25.73 -11.51
CA THR A 130 -29.47 -27.10 -12.04
C THR A 130 -28.64 -27.15 -13.30
N ASP A 131 -28.73 -26.12 -14.14
CA ASP A 131 -27.99 -26.02 -15.38
C ASP A 131 -27.51 -24.60 -15.66
N VAL A 132 -26.31 -24.49 -16.26
CA VAL A 132 -25.72 -23.21 -16.66
C VAL A 132 -25.17 -23.33 -18.06
N GLN A 133 -25.77 -22.61 -19.00
CA GLN A 133 -25.36 -22.56 -20.37
C GLN A 133 -24.70 -21.19 -20.69
N ILE A 134 -23.40 -21.20 -20.91
CA ILE A 134 -22.63 -20.03 -21.33
C ILE A 134 -22.31 -20.19 -22.82
N THR A 135 -22.85 -19.31 -23.63
CA THR A 135 -22.62 -19.27 -25.08
C THR A 135 -21.81 -18.03 -25.44
N PHE A 136 -21.02 -18.13 -26.48
CA PHE A 136 -20.22 -17.03 -27.00
C PHE A 136 -20.68 -16.67 -28.40
N ALA A 137 -20.54 -15.41 -28.78
CA ALA A 137 -20.73 -14.90 -30.12
C ALA A 137 -19.52 -14.06 -30.53
N GLY A 138 -19.35 -13.84 -31.83
CA GLY A 138 -18.27 -13.03 -32.38
C GLY A 138 -16.96 -13.78 -32.60
N PRO A 139 -15.87 -13.06 -32.89
CA PRO A 139 -14.55 -13.60 -33.24
C PRO A 139 -13.94 -14.58 -32.24
N ILE A 140 -14.27 -14.49 -30.97
CA ILE A 140 -13.77 -15.41 -29.93
C ILE A 140 -14.08 -16.89 -30.20
N LEU A 141 -15.09 -17.17 -31.03
CA LEU A 141 -15.46 -18.55 -31.41
C LEU A 141 -14.41 -19.19 -32.31
N THR A 142 -13.85 -18.43 -33.22
CA THR A 142 -12.95 -18.91 -34.29
C THR A 142 -11.49 -18.62 -33.99
N ASP A 143 -11.19 -17.69 -33.10
CA ASP A 143 -9.82 -17.33 -32.75
C ASP A 143 -9.19 -18.35 -31.78
N SER A 144 -8.26 -19.16 -32.31
CA SER A 144 -7.54 -20.17 -31.55
C SER A 144 -6.65 -19.56 -30.44
N ALA A 145 -6.15 -18.32 -30.63
CA ALA A 145 -5.30 -17.65 -29.64
C ALA A 145 -6.06 -17.31 -28.35
N THR A 146 -7.39 -17.13 -28.44
CA THR A 146 -8.24 -16.78 -27.28
C THR A 146 -9.06 -17.96 -26.75
N ALA A 147 -8.83 -19.17 -27.26
CA ALA A 147 -9.50 -20.37 -26.76
C ALA A 147 -9.32 -20.60 -25.26
N ALA A 148 -8.13 -20.31 -24.74
CA ALA A 148 -7.82 -20.41 -23.30
C ALA A 148 -8.62 -19.39 -22.47
N GLN A 149 -8.88 -18.18 -23.00
CA GLN A 149 -9.70 -17.18 -22.35
C GLN A 149 -11.15 -17.64 -22.23
N ARG A 150 -11.71 -18.18 -23.30
CA ARG A 150 -13.07 -18.77 -23.34
C ARG A 150 -13.23 -19.86 -22.27
N LEU A 151 -12.26 -20.77 -22.19
CA LEU A 151 -12.27 -21.84 -21.18
C LEU A 151 -12.16 -21.31 -19.75
N ARG A 152 -11.38 -20.21 -19.53
CA ARG A 152 -11.31 -19.57 -18.21
C ARG A 152 -12.64 -18.98 -17.79
N VAL A 153 -13.35 -18.27 -18.67
CA VAL A 153 -14.67 -17.69 -18.37
C VAL A 153 -15.66 -18.78 -17.93
N ILE A 154 -15.66 -19.93 -18.61
CA ILE A 154 -16.52 -21.07 -18.26
C ILE A 154 -16.10 -21.69 -16.92
N ARG A 155 -14.81 -21.98 -16.75
CA ARG A 155 -14.27 -22.64 -15.54
C ARG A 155 -14.45 -21.80 -14.28
N ASP A 156 -14.22 -20.50 -14.40
CA ASP A 156 -14.21 -19.57 -13.27
C ASP A 156 -15.59 -18.94 -13.02
N TRP A 157 -16.63 -19.54 -13.60
CA TRP A 157 -18.01 -19.12 -13.37
C TRP A 157 -18.43 -19.33 -11.92
N SER A 158 -18.89 -18.27 -11.26
CA SER A 158 -19.07 -18.25 -9.79
C SER A 158 -20.43 -18.75 -9.29
N LEU A 159 -21.41 -18.98 -10.16
CA LEU A 159 -22.73 -19.49 -9.80
C LEU A 159 -22.95 -20.88 -10.40
N GLU A 160 -22.30 -21.88 -9.83
CA GLU A 160 -22.27 -23.25 -10.33
C GLU A 160 -23.59 -24.01 -10.09
N SER A 161 -23.77 -25.12 -10.83
CA SER A 161 -24.84 -26.07 -10.57
C SER A 161 -24.74 -26.62 -9.13
N GLY A 162 -25.87 -26.76 -8.45
CA GLY A 162 -25.97 -27.12 -7.03
C GLY A 162 -25.98 -25.93 -6.07
N MET A 163 -25.63 -24.73 -6.53
CA MET A 163 -25.68 -23.55 -5.68
C MET A 163 -27.10 -22.95 -5.60
N ARG A 164 -27.40 -22.34 -4.45
CA ARG A 164 -28.64 -21.58 -4.27
C ARG A 164 -28.66 -20.39 -5.23
N PHE A 165 -29.74 -20.25 -5.97
CA PHE A 165 -29.97 -19.07 -6.81
C PHE A 165 -30.25 -17.84 -5.96
N SER A 166 -29.76 -16.68 -6.37
CA SER A 166 -30.25 -15.36 -5.96
C SER A 166 -29.96 -14.35 -7.06
N GLN A 167 -30.78 -13.30 -7.14
CA GLN A 167 -30.60 -12.24 -8.14
C GLN A 167 -29.23 -11.55 -8.02
N GLY A 168 -28.77 -11.34 -6.79
CA GLY A 168 -27.44 -10.75 -6.54
C GLY A 168 -26.31 -11.63 -7.06
N ARG A 169 -26.32 -12.94 -6.80
CA ARG A 169 -25.32 -13.89 -7.31
C ARG A 169 -25.36 -14.01 -8.81
N TRP A 170 -26.56 -14.05 -9.41
CA TRP A 170 -26.75 -14.07 -10.85
C TRP A 170 -26.16 -12.83 -11.52
N THR A 171 -26.43 -11.64 -10.97
CA THR A 171 -25.87 -10.38 -11.46
C THR A 171 -24.35 -10.34 -11.31
N ALA A 172 -23.82 -10.75 -10.16
CA ALA A 172 -22.39 -10.80 -9.92
C ALA A 172 -21.65 -11.78 -10.85
N ALA A 173 -22.21 -12.97 -11.08
CA ALA A 173 -21.63 -13.96 -11.98
C ALA A 173 -21.59 -13.47 -13.43
N LYS A 174 -22.65 -12.83 -13.92
CA LYS A 174 -22.66 -12.20 -15.26
C LYS A 174 -21.62 -11.09 -15.39
N GLN A 175 -21.52 -10.22 -14.39
CA GLN A 175 -20.53 -9.15 -14.37
C GLN A 175 -19.10 -9.70 -14.35
N GLN A 176 -18.85 -10.72 -13.55
CA GLN A 176 -17.55 -11.38 -13.48
C GLN A 176 -17.14 -11.98 -14.83
N ALA A 177 -18.05 -12.71 -15.49
CA ALA A 177 -17.80 -13.29 -16.81
C ALA A 177 -17.52 -12.21 -17.86
N LEU A 178 -18.29 -11.13 -17.86
CA LEU A 178 -18.07 -10.00 -18.76
C LEU A 178 -16.72 -9.29 -18.47
N LEU A 179 -16.38 -9.06 -17.21
CA LEU A 179 -15.10 -8.47 -16.81
C LEU A 179 -13.91 -9.33 -17.25
N GLN A 180 -13.98 -10.66 -17.09
CA GLN A 180 -12.94 -11.57 -17.59
C GLN A 180 -12.76 -11.50 -19.10
N LEU A 181 -13.85 -11.26 -19.83
CA LEU A 181 -13.79 -11.13 -21.27
C LEU A 181 -13.25 -9.77 -21.71
N THR A 182 -13.71 -8.68 -21.07
CA THR A 182 -13.29 -7.31 -21.39
C THR A 182 -11.87 -6.98 -20.90
N ALA A 183 -11.33 -7.76 -19.95
CA ALA A 183 -9.97 -7.54 -19.44
C ALA A 183 -8.87 -7.93 -20.43
N GLN A 184 -9.15 -8.81 -21.39
CA GLN A 184 -8.17 -9.29 -22.38
C GLN A 184 -8.79 -9.33 -23.77
N SER A 185 -8.07 -8.84 -24.75
CA SER A 185 -8.35 -8.93 -26.19
C SER A 185 -9.67 -8.32 -26.66
N TYR A 186 -10.73 -8.32 -25.85
CA TYR A 186 -12.09 -7.95 -26.24
C TYR A 186 -12.71 -6.83 -25.38
N PRO A 187 -12.15 -5.63 -25.34
CA PRO A 187 -12.63 -4.53 -24.46
C PRO A 187 -14.05 -4.06 -24.72
N THR A 188 -14.60 -4.36 -25.91
CA THR A 188 -15.98 -4.01 -26.32
C THR A 188 -16.97 -5.17 -26.16
N ALA A 189 -16.56 -6.25 -25.49
CA ALA A 189 -17.45 -7.37 -25.23
C ALA A 189 -18.67 -6.93 -24.41
N ARG A 190 -19.79 -7.58 -24.68
CA ARG A 190 -21.06 -7.26 -24.06
C ARG A 190 -21.89 -8.52 -23.83
N LEU A 191 -22.80 -8.43 -22.88
CA LEU A 191 -23.82 -9.42 -22.64
C LEU A 191 -25.00 -9.12 -23.60
N THR A 192 -25.29 -10.00 -24.53
CA THR A 192 -26.39 -9.84 -25.51
C THR A 192 -27.68 -10.45 -25.02
N GLU A 193 -27.59 -11.60 -24.37
CA GLU A 193 -28.75 -12.30 -23.82
C GLU A 193 -28.43 -12.83 -22.43
N SER A 194 -29.40 -12.79 -21.52
CA SER A 194 -29.30 -13.46 -20.23
C SER A 194 -30.67 -13.78 -19.68
N GLN A 195 -30.90 -15.04 -19.39
CA GLN A 195 -32.16 -15.54 -18.89
C GLN A 195 -31.94 -16.46 -17.69
N ALA A 196 -32.76 -16.31 -16.67
CA ALA A 196 -32.91 -17.26 -15.60
C ALA A 196 -34.34 -17.83 -15.67
N ASP A 197 -34.45 -19.05 -16.08
CA ASP A 197 -35.72 -19.81 -16.12
C ASP A 197 -35.88 -20.54 -14.78
N ILE A 198 -36.91 -20.15 -14.03
CA ILE A 198 -37.12 -20.61 -12.65
C ILE A 198 -38.45 -21.36 -12.60
N ASP A 199 -38.38 -22.60 -12.18
CA ASP A 199 -39.56 -23.42 -11.85
C ASP A 199 -39.80 -23.39 -10.32
N PRO A 200 -40.82 -22.66 -9.85
CA PRO A 200 -41.14 -22.57 -8.41
C PRO A 200 -41.61 -23.91 -7.82
N ILE A 201 -42.15 -24.84 -8.63
CA ILE A 201 -42.67 -26.11 -8.16
C ILE A 201 -41.54 -27.10 -7.92
N THR A 202 -40.63 -27.24 -8.88
CA THR A 202 -39.46 -28.12 -8.77
C THR A 202 -38.30 -27.44 -8.06
N ARG A 203 -38.37 -26.12 -7.81
CA ARG A 203 -37.33 -25.27 -7.17
C ARG A 203 -36.01 -25.36 -7.92
N GLN A 204 -36.07 -25.36 -9.22
CA GLN A 204 -34.92 -25.43 -10.11
C GLN A 204 -34.75 -24.11 -10.87
N ALA A 205 -33.51 -23.70 -11.07
CA ALA A 205 -33.17 -22.59 -11.92
C ALA A 205 -32.22 -23.05 -13.03
N ARG A 206 -32.58 -22.76 -14.30
CA ARG A 206 -31.73 -22.93 -15.46
C ARG A 206 -31.25 -21.57 -15.91
N LEU A 207 -29.96 -21.44 -16.05
CA LEU A 207 -29.34 -20.16 -16.39
C LEU A 207 -28.74 -20.21 -17.77
N SER A 208 -29.05 -19.23 -18.60
CA SER A 208 -28.45 -19.10 -19.94
C SER A 208 -27.97 -17.66 -20.15
N LEU A 209 -26.80 -17.52 -20.75
CA LEU A 209 -26.26 -16.23 -21.14
C LEU A 209 -25.45 -16.33 -22.42
N THR A 210 -25.46 -15.26 -23.20
CA THR A 210 -24.69 -15.12 -24.45
C THR A 210 -23.78 -13.91 -24.32
N LEU A 211 -22.48 -14.15 -24.45
CA LEU A 211 -21.41 -13.14 -24.43
C LEU A 211 -20.94 -12.89 -25.87
N ASP A 212 -21.20 -11.72 -26.42
CA ASP A 212 -20.64 -11.27 -27.70
C ASP A 212 -19.28 -10.60 -27.43
N SER A 213 -18.22 -11.17 -28.01
CA SER A 213 -16.87 -10.65 -27.81
C SER A 213 -16.63 -9.29 -28.48
N GLY A 214 -17.37 -8.95 -29.51
CA GLY A 214 -16.94 -7.88 -30.39
C GLY A 214 -15.59 -8.19 -31.07
N PRO A 215 -14.98 -7.23 -31.75
CA PRO A 215 -13.68 -7.42 -32.39
C PRO A 215 -12.56 -7.60 -31.37
N ARG A 216 -11.48 -8.31 -31.78
CA ARG A 216 -10.23 -8.38 -31.01
C ARG A 216 -9.43 -7.10 -31.22
N TYR A 217 -8.93 -6.54 -30.13
CA TYR A 217 -8.15 -5.30 -30.14
C TYR A 217 -6.67 -5.54 -29.92
N ARG A 218 -5.85 -4.79 -30.66
CA ARG A 218 -4.41 -4.67 -30.47
C ARG A 218 -4.07 -3.21 -30.21
N LEU A 219 -3.08 -3.00 -29.36
CA LEU A 219 -2.64 -1.64 -28.99
C LEU A 219 -1.96 -0.96 -30.17
N GLY A 220 -2.38 0.25 -30.47
CA GLY A 220 -1.85 1.13 -31.51
C GLY A 220 -0.95 2.24 -30.97
N PRO A 221 -0.83 3.35 -31.69
CA PRO A 221 0.02 4.47 -31.29
C PRO A 221 -0.49 5.17 -30.03
N LEU A 222 0.45 5.72 -29.24
CA LEU A 222 0.12 6.54 -28.06
C LEU A 222 -0.32 7.94 -28.49
N VAL A 223 -1.49 8.37 -28.03
CA VAL A 223 -2.01 9.74 -28.16
C VAL A 223 -1.94 10.38 -26.78
N ILE A 224 -0.99 11.28 -26.58
CA ILE A 224 -0.67 11.88 -25.28
C ILE A 224 -1.23 13.28 -25.20
N THR A 225 -1.94 13.59 -24.11
CA THR A 225 -2.53 14.90 -23.84
C THR A 225 -2.28 15.35 -22.41
N GLY A 226 -2.30 16.69 -22.17
CA GLY A 226 -2.14 17.26 -20.83
C GLY A 226 -0.69 17.60 -20.45
N LEU A 227 0.26 17.56 -21.39
CA LEU A 227 1.65 17.99 -21.19
C LEU A 227 1.76 19.52 -21.33
N GLY A 228 2.56 20.12 -20.48
CA GLY A 228 2.94 21.54 -20.50
C GLY A 228 4.44 21.76 -20.38
N HIS A 229 5.10 21.02 -19.51
CA HIS A 229 6.53 21.18 -19.21
C HIS A 229 7.38 19.97 -19.62
N PHE A 230 6.79 18.76 -19.64
CA PHE A 230 7.51 17.54 -19.98
C PHE A 230 7.29 17.12 -21.43
N ASP A 231 8.22 16.36 -21.98
CA ASP A 231 8.17 15.88 -23.35
C ASP A 231 7.38 14.57 -23.46
N THR A 232 6.82 14.35 -24.65
CA THR A 232 6.10 13.10 -24.96
C THR A 232 6.99 11.86 -24.79
N ASP A 233 8.30 11.99 -25.00
CA ASP A 233 9.25 10.88 -24.85
C ASP A 233 9.39 10.42 -23.40
N LEU A 234 9.28 11.31 -22.42
CA LEU A 234 9.23 10.91 -21.02
C LEU A 234 8.02 10.02 -20.75
N VAL A 235 6.84 10.39 -21.26
CA VAL A 235 5.62 9.60 -21.10
C VAL A 235 5.77 8.24 -21.78
N ARG A 236 6.29 8.17 -23.01
CA ARG A 236 6.53 6.91 -23.73
C ARG A 236 7.43 5.97 -22.95
N ARG A 237 8.55 6.47 -22.41
CA ARG A 237 9.50 5.69 -21.60
C ARG A 237 8.90 5.20 -20.28
N LEU A 238 7.91 5.87 -19.73
CA LEU A 238 7.22 5.45 -18.52
C LEU A 238 6.08 4.48 -18.81
N VAL A 239 5.31 4.71 -19.88
CA VAL A 239 4.15 3.89 -20.26
C VAL A 239 4.57 2.48 -20.67
N ARG A 240 5.57 2.32 -21.53
CA ARG A 240 6.16 1.02 -21.97
C ARG A 240 5.11 -0.02 -22.38
N LEU A 241 4.18 0.36 -23.20
CA LEU A 241 3.25 -0.57 -23.81
C LEU A 241 3.83 -1.05 -25.14
N SER A 242 3.77 -2.35 -25.39
CA SER A 242 4.09 -2.96 -26.65
C SER A 242 2.84 -2.98 -27.56
N PRO A 243 3.00 -2.97 -28.89
CA PRO A 243 1.87 -3.06 -29.83
C PRO A 243 1.35 -4.50 -29.92
N ASP A 244 1.02 -5.08 -28.79
CA ASP A 244 0.51 -6.44 -28.62
C ASP A 244 -1.02 -6.42 -28.43
N ASP A 245 -1.59 -7.57 -28.12
CA ASP A 245 -2.99 -7.68 -27.78
C ASP A 245 -3.34 -6.81 -26.57
N TYR A 246 -4.55 -6.28 -26.59
CA TYR A 246 -5.05 -5.51 -25.47
C TYR A 246 -5.13 -6.34 -24.19
N GLU A 247 -4.48 -5.87 -23.15
CA GLU A 247 -4.65 -6.35 -21.77
C GLU A 247 -4.87 -5.16 -20.83
N GLN A 248 -5.98 -5.18 -20.09
CA GLN A 248 -6.31 -4.11 -19.13
C GLN A 248 -5.26 -3.96 -18.03
N THR A 249 -4.67 -5.07 -17.60
CA THR A 249 -3.60 -5.09 -16.60
C THR A 249 -2.39 -4.28 -17.02
N ASP A 250 -2.04 -4.31 -18.31
CA ASP A 250 -0.90 -3.56 -18.84
C ASP A 250 -1.16 -2.05 -18.86
N LEU A 251 -2.41 -1.65 -19.19
CA LEU A 251 -2.80 -0.24 -19.13
C LEU A 251 -2.79 0.29 -17.69
N VAL A 252 -3.34 -0.50 -16.75
CA VAL A 252 -3.33 -0.15 -15.31
C VAL A 252 -1.90 -0.07 -14.79
N ALA A 253 -1.03 -1.02 -15.15
CA ALA A 253 0.38 -0.98 -14.76
C ALA A 253 1.11 0.23 -15.36
N ALA A 254 0.80 0.59 -16.61
CA ALA A 254 1.34 1.79 -17.25
C ALA A 254 0.87 3.08 -16.57
N GLN A 255 -0.41 3.14 -16.20
CA GLN A 255 -0.99 4.26 -15.43
C GLN A 255 -0.32 4.39 -14.06
N GLN A 256 -0.09 3.28 -13.37
CA GLN A 256 0.60 3.26 -12.08
C GLN A 256 2.05 3.75 -12.21
N ARG A 257 2.80 3.30 -13.25
CA ARG A 257 4.16 3.78 -13.51
C ARG A 257 4.21 5.30 -13.73
N LEU A 258 3.23 5.88 -14.42
CA LEU A 258 3.14 7.33 -14.60
C LEU A 258 2.93 8.05 -13.27
N THR A 259 1.99 7.59 -12.44
CA THR A 259 1.71 8.22 -11.14
C THR A 259 2.86 8.04 -10.15
N ASP A 260 3.46 6.87 -10.08
CA ASP A 260 4.59 6.58 -9.17
C ASP A 260 5.88 7.29 -9.57
N SER A 261 5.98 7.72 -10.82
CA SER A 261 7.13 8.50 -11.29
C SER A 261 7.32 9.82 -10.54
N GLY A 262 6.22 10.36 -9.99
CA GLY A 262 6.16 11.65 -9.32
C GLY A 262 6.19 12.86 -10.26
N TYR A 263 6.27 12.66 -11.58
CA TYR A 263 6.17 13.74 -12.57
C TYR A 263 4.71 14.14 -12.84
N PHE A 264 3.78 13.24 -12.56
CA PHE A 264 2.35 13.43 -12.83
C PHE A 264 1.53 13.23 -11.55
N ASP A 265 0.63 14.17 -11.26
CA ASP A 265 -0.33 14.07 -10.14
C ASP A 265 -1.42 13.04 -10.43
N SER A 266 -1.79 12.91 -11.70
CA SER A 266 -2.75 11.91 -12.16
C SER A 266 -2.46 11.51 -13.60
N ALA A 267 -2.73 10.25 -13.91
CA ALA A 267 -2.69 9.71 -15.25
C ALA A 267 -3.93 8.84 -15.47
N PHE A 268 -4.48 8.88 -16.67
CA PHE A 268 -5.55 8.01 -17.10
C PHE A 268 -5.19 7.44 -18.47
N ILE A 269 -5.25 6.10 -18.59
CA ILE A 269 -4.93 5.39 -19.83
C ILE A 269 -6.14 4.58 -20.26
N SER A 270 -6.57 4.76 -21.51
CA SER A 270 -7.64 4.01 -22.14
C SER A 270 -7.31 3.76 -23.60
N ILE A 271 -8.09 2.92 -24.27
CA ILE A 271 -7.98 2.75 -25.73
C ILE A 271 -9.16 3.42 -26.41
N ASP A 272 -8.93 3.89 -27.63
CA ASP A 272 -10.00 4.34 -28.53
C ASP A 272 -10.56 3.12 -29.28
N THR A 273 -11.80 2.78 -28.93
CA THR A 273 -12.51 1.63 -29.55
C THR A 273 -13.34 2.01 -30.77
N THR A 274 -13.27 3.26 -31.23
CA THR A 274 -14.05 3.72 -32.39
C THR A 274 -13.33 3.53 -33.73
N GLY A 275 -11.99 3.34 -33.69
CA GLY A 275 -11.13 3.18 -34.87
C GLY A 275 -10.86 1.72 -35.24
N ASP A 276 -9.71 1.50 -35.92
CA ASP A 276 -9.26 0.16 -36.32
C ASP A 276 -8.93 -0.72 -35.10
N PRO A 277 -9.60 -1.84 -34.88
CA PRO A 277 -9.29 -2.76 -33.78
C PRO A 277 -7.87 -3.33 -33.80
N ASN A 278 -7.24 -3.44 -35.00
CA ASN A 278 -5.89 -3.99 -35.12
C ASN A 278 -4.79 -2.99 -34.71
N ALA A 279 -5.11 -1.72 -34.55
CA ALA A 279 -4.18 -0.67 -34.15
C ALA A 279 -4.89 0.44 -33.34
N ALA A 280 -5.63 0.05 -32.31
CA ALA A 280 -6.44 0.95 -31.49
C ALA A 280 -5.55 1.99 -30.77
N PRO A 281 -5.74 3.29 -31.00
CA PRO A 281 -4.96 4.33 -30.34
C PRO A 281 -5.08 4.23 -28.82
N VAL A 282 -3.94 4.29 -28.13
CA VAL A 282 -3.90 4.34 -26.66
C VAL A 282 -3.91 5.80 -26.22
N LEU A 283 -5.01 6.21 -25.62
CA LEU A 283 -5.21 7.56 -25.11
C LEU A 283 -4.57 7.70 -23.72
N VAL A 284 -3.55 8.54 -23.62
CA VAL A 284 -2.84 8.81 -22.38
C VAL A 284 -3.10 10.25 -21.97
N GLN A 285 -3.96 10.45 -20.98
CA GLN A 285 -4.25 11.77 -20.40
C GLN A 285 -3.46 11.91 -19.11
N VAL A 286 -2.60 12.92 -19.06
CA VAL A 286 -1.79 13.20 -17.86
C VAL A 286 -2.09 14.59 -17.33
N ARG A 287 -1.94 14.75 -16.02
CA ARG A 287 -1.84 16.05 -15.35
C ARG A 287 -0.49 16.11 -14.67
N GLU A 288 0.33 17.05 -15.13
CA GLU A 288 1.67 17.25 -14.58
C GLU A 288 1.61 17.66 -13.10
N ALA A 289 2.54 17.12 -12.30
CA ALA A 289 2.77 17.57 -10.94
C ALA A 289 3.34 19.00 -10.96
N LYS A 290 3.12 19.74 -9.89
CA LYS A 290 3.73 21.07 -9.72
C LYS A 290 5.25 20.94 -9.83
N LEU A 291 5.90 21.84 -10.58
CA LEU A 291 7.36 21.79 -10.77
C LEU A 291 8.14 21.82 -9.46
N GLN A 292 7.60 22.49 -8.44
CA GLN A 292 8.22 22.55 -7.13
C GLN A 292 7.24 22.06 -6.06
N LYS A 293 7.75 21.23 -5.15
CA LYS A 293 7.03 20.70 -4.01
C LYS A 293 7.87 20.86 -2.75
N LEU A 294 7.25 21.37 -1.69
CA LEU A 294 7.86 21.49 -0.37
C LEU A 294 7.08 20.60 0.60
N ILE A 295 7.81 19.74 1.31
CA ILE A 295 7.25 18.86 2.34
C ILE A 295 7.93 19.21 3.66
N LEU A 296 7.12 19.47 4.68
CA LEU A 296 7.58 19.64 6.06
C LEU A 296 7.21 18.39 6.83
N GLY A 297 8.19 17.77 7.48
CA GLY A 297 7.99 16.58 8.29
C GLY A 297 8.42 16.83 9.73
N VAL A 298 7.58 16.39 10.66
CA VAL A 298 7.89 16.34 12.09
C VAL A 298 7.79 14.91 12.57
N GLY A 299 8.65 14.54 13.50
CA GLY A 299 8.64 13.19 14.05
C GLY A 299 9.37 13.16 15.38
N ALA A 300 9.25 12.05 16.09
CA ALA A 300 9.98 11.80 17.30
C ALA A 300 10.29 10.31 17.43
N SER A 301 11.48 10.00 17.94
CA SER A 301 11.81 8.65 18.38
C SER A 301 12.64 8.72 19.67
N THR A 302 12.66 7.64 20.41
CA THR A 302 13.53 7.54 21.59
C THR A 302 15.01 7.52 21.23
N ASP A 303 15.32 7.05 20.03
CA ASP A 303 16.69 6.96 19.51
C ASP A 303 17.26 8.35 19.13
N THR A 304 16.56 9.07 18.27
CA THR A 304 17.06 10.33 17.68
C THR A 304 16.40 11.59 18.25
N GLY A 305 15.50 11.44 19.23
CA GLY A 305 14.75 12.55 19.80
C GLY A 305 13.71 13.14 18.83
N ALA A 306 13.35 14.38 19.06
CA ALA A 306 12.52 15.14 18.13
C ALA A 306 13.29 15.40 16.83
N ARG A 307 12.60 15.27 15.70
CA ARG A 307 13.17 15.53 14.37
C ARG A 307 12.27 16.46 13.55
N LEU A 308 12.90 17.35 12.82
CA LEU A 308 12.30 18.21 11.82
C LEU A 308 12.94 17.89 10.48
N SER A 309 12.16 17.75 9.43
CA SER A 309 12.68 17.61 8.08
C SER A 309 11.99 18.59 7.14
N ILE A 310 12.77 19.12 6.21
CA ILE A 310 12.31 19.98 5.13
C ILE A 310 12.80 19.33 3.85
N GLU A 311 11.89 18.96 2.98
CA GLU A 311 12.20 18.38 1.67
C GLU A 311 11.66 19.26 0.57
N HIS A 312 12.55 19.73 -0.30
CA HIS A 312 12.22 20.50 -1.50
C HIS A 312 12.51 19.64 -2.72
N THR A 313 11.49 19.39 -3.53
CA THR A 313 11.60 18.69 -4.81
C THR A 313 11.38 19.70 -5.95
N HIS A 314 12.30 19.70 -6.92
CA HIS A 314 12.14 20.38 -8.21
C HIS A 314 12.11 19.33 -9.31
N HIS A 315 10.94 19.15 -9.97
CA HIS A 315 10.74 18.05 -10.93
C HIS A 315 11.46 18.22 -12.26
N LYS A 316 11.84 19.45 -12.63
CA LYS A 316 12.56 19.76 -13.87
C LYS A 316 13.47 20.95 -13.63
N ILE A 317 14.73 20.70 -13.22
CA ILE A 317 15.72 21.76 -12.99
C ILE A 317 16.03 22.46 -14.30
N PRO A 318 16.01 23.81 -14.34
CA PRO A 318 16.36 24.55 -15.54
C PRO A 318 17.71 24.13 -16.11
N TYR A 319 17.81 24.06 -17.42
CA TYR A 319 19.00 23.67 -18.21
C TYR A 319 19.46 22.21 -18.08
N LEU A 320 19.16 21.52 -16.98
CA LEU A 320 19.61 20.14 -16.78
C LEU A 320 18.50 19.10 -17.08
N ASP A 321 17.24 19.51 -17.01
CA ASP A 321 16.04 18.67 -17.15
C ASP A 321 15.97 17.49 -16.17
N TRP A 322 16.76 17.52 -15.11
CA TRP A 322 16.78 16.50 -14.08
C TRP A 322 15.83 16.87 -12.93
N ARG A 323 15.37 15.85 -12.23
CA ARG A 323 14.68 16.02 -10.94
C ARG A 323 15.73 16.26 -9.87
N GLY A 324 15.52 17.28 -9.02
CA GLY A 324 16.33 17.54 -7.85
C GLY A 324 15.51 17.40 -6.58
N VAL A 325 16.05 16.73 -5.58
CA VAL A 325 15.49 16.60 -4.23
C VAL A 325 16.53 17.08 -3.23
N ASN A 326 16.17 18.08 -2.44
CA ASN A 326 16.99 18.60 -1.36
C ASN A 326 16.27 18.35 -0.04
N LYS A 327 16.93 17.68 0.90
CA LYS A 327 16.37 17.35 2.20
C LYS A 327 17.27 17.81 3.33
N LEU A 328 16.73 18.66 4.18
CA LEU A 328 17.35 19.05 5.46
C LEU A 328 16.70 18.23 6.57
N LEU A 329 17.51 17.55 7.35
CA LEU A 329 17.11 16.82 8.55
C LEU A 329 17.78 17.45 9.78
N LEU A 330 16.98 17.80 10.76
CA LEU A 330 17.43 18.30 12.06
C LEU A 330 16.88 17.35 13.13
N ALA A 331 17.76 16.65 13.82
CA ALA A 331 17.45 15.78 14.94
C ALA A 331 18.49 15.98 16.05
N ARG A 332 18.24 15.39 17.24
CA ARG A 332 19.16 15.54 18.40
C ARG A 332 20.58 15.08 18.07
N ASP A 333 20.72 13.92 17.45
CA ASP A 333 22.00 13.26 17.22
C ASP A 333 22.43 13.28 15.75
N THR A 334 21.69 13.98 14.89
CA THR A 334 21.98 14.04 13.45
C THR A 334 21.45 15.33 12.85
N THR A 335 22.33 16.07 12.21
CA THR A 335 21.98 17.16 11.29
C THR A 335 22.51 16.82 9.92
N ALA A 336 21.65 16.76 8.90
CA ALA A 336 22.04 16.35 7.56
C ALA A 336 21.39 17.19 6.48
N LEU A 337 22.15 17.54 5.46
CA LEU A 337 21.68 18.07 4.19
C LEU A 337 21.99 17.05 3.10
N THR A 338 20.96 16.56 2.45
CA THR A 338 21.06 15.65 1.30
C THR A 338 20.55 16.36 0.07
N SER A 339 21.31 16.32 -1.01
CA SER A 339 20.90 16.80 -2.33
C SER A 339 21.08 15.69 -3.35
N GLU A 340 20.01 15.33 -4.04
CA GLU A 340 20.01 14.28 -5.05
C GLU A 340 19.44 14.82 -6.35
N PHE A 341 20.15 14.60 -7.44
CA PHE A 341 19.77 14.94 -8.79
C PHE A 341 19.67 13.67 -9.63
N THR A 342 18.50 13.46 -10.25
CA THR A 342 18.21 12.22 -10.98
C THR A 342 17.71 12.54 -12.39
N SER A 343 18.29 11.91 -13.39
CA SER A 343 17.85 12.04 -14.79
C SER A 343 16.50 11.40 -15.04
N HIS A 344 15.87 11.75 -16.16
CA HIS A 344 14.75 10.97 -16.68
C HIS A 344 15.22 9.53 -16.99
N PRO A 345 14.32 8.53 -16.91
CA PRO A 345 14.65 7.16 -17.29
C PRO A 345 14.95 7.08 -18.79
N ASN A 346 15.91 6.22 -19.16
CA ASN A 346 16.04 5.79 -20.54
C ASN A 346 15.03 4.65 -20.86
N ASP A 347 15.10 4.10 -22.08
CA ASP A 347 14.19 3.05 -22.55
C ASP A 347 14.26 1.77 -21.69
N ASP A 348 15.43 1.45 -21.12
CA ASP A 348 15.66 0.33 -20.20
C ASP A 348 15.36 0.66 -18.74
N ASN A 349 14.80 1.84 -18.42
CA ASN A 349 14.53 2.36 -17.08
C ASN A 349 15.76 2.71 -16.24
N TRP A 350 16.92 2.83 -16.81
CA TRP A 350 18.07 3.33 -16.09
C TRP A 350 18.02 4.86 -15.97
N ARG A 351 18.37 5.36 -14.79
CA ARG A 351 18.48 6.78 -14.47
C ARG A 351 19.87 7.07 -13.94
N TRP A 352 20.48 8.13 -14.40
CA TRP A 352 21.67 8.67 -13.76
C TRP A 352 21.30 9.42 -12.50
N SER A 353 22.14 9.35 -11.49
CA SER A 353 21.98 10.12 -10.26
C SER A 353 23.31 10.66 -9.76
N VAL A 354 23.25 11.86 -9.20
CA VAL A 354 24.32 12.50 -8.44
C VAL A 354 23.72 12.85 -7.08
N ALA A 355 24.30 12.33 -6.02
CA ALA A 355 23.85 12.61 -4.66
C ALA A 355 25.00 13.14 -3.80
N THR A 356 24.73 14.16 -3.01
CA THR A 356 25.67 14.73 -2.04
C THR A 356 25.00 14.72 -0.66
N VAL A 357 25.73 14.26 0.34
CA VAL A 357 25.30 14.30 1.74
C VAL A 357 26.36 15.02 2.55
N VAL A 358 25.95 16.03 3.28
CA VAL A 358 26.76 16.71 4.30
C VAL A 358 26.05 16.53 5.62
N GLN A 359 26.69 15.87 6.57
CA GLN A 359 26.05 15.56 7.83
C GLN A 359 27.00 15.62 9.01
N GLN A 360 26.45 16.00 10.16
CA GLN A 360 27.04 15.84 11.47
C GLN A 360 26.19 14.84 12.24
N GLN A 361 26.79 13.79 12.77
CA GLN A 361 26.08 12.75 13.52
C GLN A 361 26.91 12.16 14.64
N THR A 362 26.24 11.69 15.69
CA THR A 362 26.87 10.91 16.75
C THR A 362 26.95 9.44 16.33
N LEU A 363 28.15 8.88 16.27
CA LEU A 363 28.43 7.48 15.98
C LEU A 363 29.16 6.85 17.19
N GLY A 364 28.45 6.01 17.95
CA GLY A 364 28.96 5.53 19.24
C GLY A 364 29.25 6.71 20.17
N SER A 365 30.49 6.86 20.57
CA SER A 365 30.93 7.95 21.44
C SER A 365 31.49 9.19 20.71
N PHE A 366 31.49 9.16 19.37
CA PHE A 366 32.16 10.20 18.56
C PHE A 366 31.14 11.08 17.82
N LEU A 367 31.43 12.39 17.83
CA LEU A 367 30.77 13.31 16.92
C LEU A 367 31.52 13.28 15.57
N VAL A 368 30.82 12.95 14.51
CA VAL A 368 31.40 12.76 13.17
C VAL A 368 30.80 13.76 12.20
N ASP A 369 31.67 14.63 11.66
CA ASP A 369 31.35 15.46 10.51
C ASP A 369 31.72 14.70 9.23
N SER A 370 30.76 14.48 8.34
CA SER A 370 31.01 13.70 7.12
C SER A 370 30.41 14.33 5.89
N GLN A 371 31.08 14.08 4.78
CA GLN A 371 30.66 14.48 3.44
C GLN A 371 30.75 13.26 2.55
N SER A 372 29.74 13.04 1.74
CA SER A 372 29.79 12.02 0.69
C SER A 372 29.24 12.54 -0.63
N VAL A 373 29.88 12.13 -1.70
CA VAL A 373 29.44 12.39 -3.08
C VAL A 373 29.29 11.04 -3.75
N ARG A 374 28.14 10.83 -4.34
CA ARG A 374 27.82 9.58 -5.07
C ARG A 374 27.41 9.92 -6.49
N VAL A 375 27.99 9.25 -7.46
CA VAL A 375 27.66 9.37 -8.90
C VAL A 375 27.41 7.98 -9.44
N GLY A 376 26.28 7.76 -10.07
CA GLY A 376 25.95 6.45 -10.58
C GLY A 376 24.67 6.39 -11.37
N ARG A 377 24.20 5.18 -11.54
CA ARG A 377 22.94 4.90 -12.22
C ARG A 377 22.14 3.86 -11.46
N SER A 378 20.84 4.03 -11.47
CA SER A 378 19.90 3.12 -10.81
C SER A 378 18.78 2.74 -11.77
N ARG A 379 18.21 1.57 -11.51
CA ARG A 379 17.05 1.03 -12.20
C ARG A 379 16.10 0.44 -11.18
N SER A 380 14.85 0.85 -11.23
CA SER A 380 13.79 0.28 -10.42
C SER A 380 12.78 -0.41 -11.35
N THR A 381 12.64 -1.72 -11.18
CA THR A 381 11.65 -2.54 -11.87
C THR A 381 11.11 -3.55 -10.85
N GLU A 382 9.82 -3.58 -10.64
CA GLU A 382 9.26 -4.59 -9.74
C GLU A 382 9.59 -6.01 -10.21
N PRO A 383 10.07 -6.88 -9.29
CA PRO A 383 10.32 -6.68 -7.86
C PRO A 383 11.77 -6.25 -7.51
N LEU A 384 12.57 -5.78 -8.48
CA LEU A 384 14.02 -5.62 -8.37
C LEU A 384 14.48 -4.18 -8.59
N ASP A 385 15.20 -3.63 -7.61
CA ASP A 385 15.95 -2.38 -7.73
C ASP A 385 17.45 -2.68 -7.83
N ASN A 386 18.14 -2.03 -8.76
CA ASN A 386 19.60 -2.13 -8.95
C ASN A 386 20.24 -0.75 -8.97
N ALA A 387 21.46 -0.65 -8.44
CA ALA A 387 22.26 0.56 -8.53
C ALA A 387 23.75 0.23 -8.64
N TYR A 388 24.45 0.98 -9.51
CA TYR A 388 25.91 1.01 -9.62
C TYR A 388 26.37 2.44 -9.41
N TYR A 389 27.31 2.67 -8.50
CA TYR A 389 27.79 4.01 -8.22
C TYR A 389 29.22 4.04 -7.72
N LEU A 390 29.89 5.14 -8.03
CA LEU A 390 31.12 5.55 -7.38
C LEU A 390 30.77 6.45 -6.21
N GLN A 391 31.45 6.28 -5.11
CA GLN A 391 31.23 7.05 -3.90
C GLN A 391 32.57 7.53 -3.34
N TYR A 392 32.64 8.83 -3.10
CA TYR A 392 33.68 9.47 -2.30
C TYR A 392 33.10 9.77 -0.91
N ASP A 393 33.83 9.40 0.12
CA ASP A 393 33.49 9.68 1.52
C ASP A 393 34.65 10.40 2.19
N ARG A 394 34.30 11.41 3.00
CA ARG A 394 35.20 12.07 3.95
C ARG A 394 34.52 12.08 5.29
N ALA A 395 35.20 11.57 6.30
CA ALA A 395 34.72 11.57 7.69
C ALA A 395 35.79 12.17 8.59
N ASP A 396 35.36 13.11 9.41
CA ASP A 396 36.14 13.78 10.41
C ASP A 396 35.54 13.40 11.78
N SER A 397 36.29 12.65 12.57
CA SER A 397 35.81 12.10 13.86
C SER A 397 36.52 12.84 15.00
N ALA A 398 35.75 13.60 15.77
CA ALA A 398 36.23 14.33 16.95
C ALA A 398 35.74 13.66 18.24
N THR A 399 36.60 13.58 19.23
CA THR A 399 36.27 13.22 20.61
C THR A 399 36.29 14.47 21.47
N SER A 400 35.49 14.54 22.53
CA SER A 400 35.42 15.70 23.43
C SER A 400 36.73 16.05 24.13
N ASP A 401 37.64 15.08 24.23
CA ASP A 401 38.84 15.19 25.06
C ASP A 401 40.19 15.12 24.32
N VAL A 402 40.19 14.89 22.99
CA VAL A 402 41.43 14.75 22.21
C VAL A 402 41.43 15.70 21.02
N THR A 403 42.46 16.56 20.98
CA THR A 403 42.70 17.53 19.92
C THR A 403 43.11 16.90 18.55
N ALA A 404 43.30 15.60 18.47
CA ALA A 404 43.65 14.91 17.24
C ALA A 404 42.38 14.49 16.46
N GLN A 405 42.00 15.31 15.49
CA GLN A 405 41.01 15.03 14.50
C GLN A 405 41.56 14.02 13.47
N ALA A 406 41.00 12.83 13.37
CA ALA A 406 41.35 11.89 12.32
C ALA A 406 40.41 12.09 11.13
N VAL A 407 40.91 12.77 10.09
CA VAL A 407 40.21 12.91 8.82
C VAL A 407 40.55 11.71 7.93
N VAL A 408 39.55 10.93 7.58
CA VAL A 408 39.72 9.78 6.67
C VAL A 408 38.85 9.98 5.44
N GLU A 409 39.50 9.85 4.29
CA GLU A 409 38.87 9.95 2.97
C GLU A 409 38.91 8.58 2.28
N SER A 410 37.92 8.27 1.49
CA SER A 410 37.88 7.04 0.68
C SER A 410 37.14 7.20 -0.63
N LEU A 411 37.53 6.40 -1.61
CA LEU A 411 36.85 6.25 -2.88
C LEU A 411 36.47 4.80 -3.08
N SER A 412 35.22 4.52 -3.44
CA SER A 412 34.71 3.16 -3.64
C SER A 412 33.81 3.06 -4.86
N ALA A 413 33.84 1.88 -5.49
CA ALA A 413 32.86 1.44 -6.49
C ALA A 413 31.89 0.48 -5.82
N ASN A 414 30.61 0.69 -6.04
CA ASN A 414 29.55 -0.01 -5.33
C ASN A 414 28.51 -0.57 -6.29
N TYR A 415 27.97 -1.73 -5.92
CA TYR A 415 26.78 -2.33 -6.50
C TYR A 415 25.79 -2.64 -5.40
N ALA A 416 24.54 -2.26 -5.60
CA ALA A 416 23.47 -2.58 -4.68
C ALA A 416 22.25 -3.12 -5.43
N PHE A 417 21.58 -4.10 -4.85
CA PHE A 417 20.27 -4.51 -5.32
C PHE A 417 19.31 -4.74 -4.14
N THR A 418 18.02 -4.59 -4.43
CA THR A 418 16.95 -4.92 -3.48
C THR A 418 15.84 -5.63 -4.22
N VAL A 419 15.46 -6.81 -3.73
CA VAL A 419 14.28 -7.56 -4.20
C VAL A 419 13.20 -7.44 -3.14
N ARG A 420 11.95 -7.13 -3.56
CA ARG A 420 10.78 -7.06 -2.68
C ARG A 420 9.66 -7.90 -3.26
N ARG A 421 9.16 -8.85 -2.48
CA ARG A 421 8.04 -9.72 -2.83
C ARG A 421 7.07 -9.77 -1.66
N PHE A 422 6.36 -8.68 -1.44
CA PHE A 422 5.34 -8.54 -0.40
C PHE A 422 3.95 -8.48 -1.02
N ASP A 423 2.95 -8.98 -0.30
CA ASP A 423 1.53 -8.91 -0.68
C ASP A 423 0.97 -7.48 -0.62
N HIS A 424 1.53 -6.61 0.23
CA HIS A 424 1.15 -5.21 0.35
C HIS A 424 2.38 -4.34 0.66
N PRO A 425 2.58 -3.21 -0.05
CA PRO A 425 3.80 -2.41 0.11
C PRO A 425 3.93 -1.72 1.47
N LEU A 426 2.82 -1.26 2.08
CA LEU A 426 2.84 -0.49 3.33
C LEU A 426 2.63 -1.37 4.58
N PHE A 427 1.75 -2.34 4.51
CA PHE A 427 1.38 -3.22 5.64
C PHE A 427 1.40 -4.69 5.21
N PRO A 428 2.60 -5.25 4.94
CA PRO A 428 2.71 -6.61 4.45
C PRO A 428 2.29 -7.62 5.53
N ASN A 429 1.48 -8.62 5.11
CA ASN A 429 1.14 -9.76 5.93
C ASN A 429 1.94 -11.00 5.55
N ARG A 430 2.41 -11.05 4.31
CA ARG A 430 3.14 -12.17 3.73
C ARG A 430 4.19 -11.69 2.74
N GLY A 431 5.30 -12.41 2.68
CA GLY A 431 6.34 -12.17 1.67
C GLY A 431 7.72 -11.96 2.26
N TRP A 432 8.66 -11.58 1.41
CA TRP A 432 10.04 -11.35 1.82
C TRP A 432 10.72 -10.27 0.96
N GLY A 433 11.74 -9.67 1.55
CA GLY A 433 12.65 -8.74 0.88
C GLY A 433 14.10 -9.09 1.19
N LEU A 434 14.98 -8.88 0.21
CA LEU A 434 16.43 -9.04 0.32
C LEU A 434 17.13 -7.83 -0.30
N GLY A 435 17.98 -7.18 0.47
CA GLY A 435 18.89 -6.14 0.01
C GLY A 435 20.33 -6.58 0.16
N LEU A 436 21.15 -6.36 -0.86
CA LEU A 436 22.59 -6.60 -0.83
C LEU A 436 23.30 -5.34 -1.34
N ALA A 437 24.32 -4.90 -0.62
CA ALA A 437 25.23 -3.84 -1.06
C ALA A 437 26.66 -4.36 -0.98
N LEU A 438 27.37 -4.28 -2.10
CA LEU A 438 28.76 -4.66 -2.28
C LEU A 438 29.57 -3.41 -2.63
N GLY A 439 30.70 -3.22 -1.99
CA GLY A 439 31.60 -2.11 -2.26
C GLY A 439 33.05 -2.58 -2.26
N ALA A 440 33.84 -2.04 -3.17
CA ALA A 440 35.29 -2.17 -3.20
C ALA A 440 35.90 -0.80 -3.35
N GLY A 441 36.87 -0.46 -2.51
CA GLY A 441 37.45 0.87 -2.49
C GLY A 441 38.83 0.91 -1.85
N SER A 442 39.33 2.11 -1.74
CA SER A 442 40.57 2.41 -1.02
C SER A 442 40.44 3.72 -0.27
N THR A 443 41.09 3.83 0.87
CA THR A 443 41.30 5.13 1.51
C THR A 443 42.23 5.99 0.64
N VAL A 444 42.08 7.31 0.74
CA VAL A 444 42.84 8.31 -0.04
C VAL A 444 43.60 9.15 0.98
N GLY A 445 44.92 9.30 0.80
CA GLY A 445 45.77 10.09 1.70
C GLY A 445 47.17 9.52 1.81
N ALA A 446 47.83 9.73 2.96
CA ALA A 446 49.23 9.32 3.15
C ALA A 446 49.42 7.79 3.11
N GLN A 447 48.44 7.01 3.48
CA GLN A 447 48.43 5.55 3.38
C GLN A 447 47.13 5.08 2.69
N ASN A 448 47.26 4.66 1.43
CA ASN A 448 46.13 4.06 0.71
C ASN A 448 45.92 2.62 1.15
N SER A 449 44.76 2.35 1.74
CA SER A 449 44.40 1.02 2.22
C SER A 449 43.16 0.49 1.46
N PRO A 450 43.31 -0.54 0.63
CA PRO A 450 42.19 -1.15 -0.04
C PRO A 450 41.26 -1.83 0.94
N TYR A 451 39.95 -1.77 0.67
CA TYR A 451 38.94 -2.46 1.46
C TYR A 451 37.82 -2.99 0.59
N GLY A 452 37.16 -4.03 1.10
CA GLY A 452 35.91 -4.55 0.57
C GLY A 452 34.80 -4.47 1.60
N ARG A 453 33.60 -4.09 1.21
CA ARG A 453 32.45 -3.96 2.10
C ARG A 453 31.26 -4.71 1.55
N VAL A 454 30.62 -5.51 2.40
CA VAL A 454 29.38 -6.23 2.10
C VAL A 454 28.36 -5.90 3.19
N LEU A 455 27.13 -5.66 2.78
CA LEU A 455 25.99 -5.52 3.69
C LEU A 455 24.79 -6.24 3.10
N ALA A 456 24.30 -7.27 3.80
CA ALA A 456 23.09 -7.99 3.46
C ALA A 456 21.99 -7.68 4.47
N ARG A 457 20.76 -7.53 4.00
CA ARG A 457 19.54 -7.30 4.80
C ARG A 457 18.44 -8.22 4.30
N TRP A 458 17.75 -8.87 5.19
CA TRP A 458 16.63 -9.73 4.88
C TRP A 458 15.47 -9.46 5.83
N LEU A 459 14.26 -9.43 5.28
CA LEU A 459 13.00 -9.26 6.00
C LEU A 459 11.99 -10.24 5.44
N SER A 460 11.26 -10.96 6.31
CA SER A 460 10.19 -11.84 5.88
C SER A 460 8.99 -11.77 6.83
N TYR A 461 7.79 -11.86 6.28
CA TYR A 461 6.55 -11.98 7.01
C TYR A 461 5.89 -13.32 6.72
N LEU A 462 5.59 -14.07 7.78
CA LEU A 462 4.95 -15.38 7.75
C LEU A 462 3.58 -15.29 8.45
N PRO A 463 2.46 -15.41 7.72
CA PRO A 463 1.13 -15.35 8.31
C PRO A 463 0.87 -16.57 9.20
N LEU A 464 0.19 -16.38 10.32
CA LEU A 464 -0.25 -17.44 11.24
C LEU A 464 -1.76 -17.67 11.12
N GLY A 465 -2.12 -18.79 10.49
CA GLY A 465 -3.52 -19.17 10.22
C GLY A 465 -4.04 -18.65 8.88
N ASP A 466 -5.26 -19.10 8.53
CA ASP A 466 -5.90 -18.72 7.28
C ASP A 466 -6.27 -17.23 7.27
N SER A 467 -5.86 -16.54 6.23
CA SER A 467 -6.38 -15.22 5.88
C SER A 467 -7.77 -15.44 5.26
N GLY A 468 -8.83 -15.14 6.00
CA GLY A 468 -10.20 -15.24 5.48
C GLY A 468 -10.38 -14.41 4.21
N GLY A 469 -10.23 -15.04 3.07
CA GLY A 469 -10.66 -14.64 1.74
C GLY A 469 -10.30 -13.21 1.28
N GLY A 470 -9.12 -13.03 0.73
CA GLY A 470 -8.73 -11.82 0.00
C GLY A 470 -7.24 -11.48 0.18
N SER A 471 -6.58 -11.07 -0.91
CA SER A 471 -5.21 -10.51 -0.85
C SER A 471 -5.24 -9.27 0.05
N GLY A 472 -4.44 -9.27 1.13
CA GLY A 472 -4.32 -8.14 2.06
C GLY A 472 -5.12 -8.25 3.37
N SER A 473 -5.95 -9.29 3.58
CA SER A 473 -6.63 -9.48 4.86
C SER A 473 -5.65 -9.88 5.98
N THR A 474 -5.73 -9.21 7.13
CA THR A 474 -4.88 -9.51 8.28
C THR A 474 -5.19 -10.90 8.84
N PRO A 475 -4.21 -11.82 8.97
CA PRO A 475 -4.44 -13.17 9.49
C PRO A 475 -4.98 -13.13 10.93
N ALA A 476 -5.92 -14.02 11.24
CA ALA A 476 -6.62 -14.04 12.53
C ALA A 476 -5.67 -14.18 13.74
N ASN A 477 -4.58 -14.95 13.58
CA ASN A 477 -3.57 -15.20 14.61
C ASN A 477 -2.33 -14.30 14.44
N GLY A 478 -2.39 -13.32 13.51
CA GLY A 478 -1.28 -12.42 13.20
C GLY A 478 -0.22 -13.04 12.30
N ARG A 479 1.01 -12.51 12.41
CA ARG A 479 2.15 -12.92 11.58
C ARG A 479 3.44 -12.92 12.39
N ILE A 480 4.43 -13.68 11.93
CA ILE A 480 5.81 -13.58 12.41
C ILE A 480 6.60 -12.73 11.42
N ALA A 481 7.25 -11.69 11.93
CA ALA A 481 8.23 -10.90 11.20
C ALA A 481 9.63 -11.39 11.58
N LEU A 482 10.41 -11.80 10.58
CA LEU A 482 11.80 -12.23 10.71
C LEU A 482 12.69 -11.18 10.04
N ARG A 483 13.69 -10.69 10.74
CA ARG A 483 14.67 -9.74 10.21
C ARG A 483 16.08 -10.25 10.48
N ALA A 484 16.92 -10.19 9.46
CA ALA A 484 18.34 -10.50 9.59
C ALA A 484 19.18 -9.47 8.84
N GLN A 485 20.33 -9.12 9.40
CA GLN A 485 21.33 -8.28 8.74
C GLN A 485 22.71 -8.83 9.03
N ALA A 486 23.59 -8.79 8.03
CA ALA A 486 24.98 -9.17 8.17
C ALA A 486 25.86 -8.19 7.40
N GLY A 487 26.94 -7.74 8.01
CA GLY A 487 27.88 -6.82 7.41
C GLY A 487 29.31 -7.28 7.63
N ALA A 488 30.13 -7.10 6.61
CA ALA A 488 31.57 -7.34 6.70
C ALA A 488 32.33 -6.23 5.95
N LEU A 489 33.37 -5.71 6.58
CA LEU A 489 34.31 -4.80 6.01
C LEU A 489 35.72 -5.39 6.15
N VAL A 490 36.28 -5.83 5.04
CA VAL A 490 37.57 -6.50 4.95
C VAL A 490 38.64 -5.52 4.48
N ALA A 491 39.62 -5.29 5.30
CA ALA A 491 40.77 -4.43 5.04
C ALA A 491 41.98 -4.91 5.86
N LYS A 492 43.17 -4.36 5.58
CA LYS A 492 44.32 -4.60 6.47
C LYS A 492 43.99 -4.14 7.89
N GLU A 493 44.57 -4.81 8.89
CA GLU A 493 44.31 -4.48 10.30
C GLU A 493 44.65 -3.04 10.65
N SER A 494 45.77 -2.54 10.11
CA SER A 494 46.25 -1.16 10.28
C SER A 494 45.50 -0.13 9.44
N ALA A 495 44.51 -0.52 8.63
CA ALA A 495 43.80 0.41 7.78
C ALA A 495 42.88 1.31 8.60
N GLU A 496 43.09 2.62 8.52
CA GLU A 496 42.20 3.65 9.01
C GLU A 496 41.05 3.79 8.01
N LEU A 497 39.84 3.54 8.46
CA LEU A 497 38.64 3.53 7.62
C LEU A 497 37.70 4.65 8.07
N PRO A 498 36.96 5.31 7.15
CA PRO A 498 35.97 6.29 7.54
C PRO A 498 34.98 5.68 8.54
N SER A 499 34.73 6.35 9.64
CA SER A 499 33.80 5.89 10.69
C SER A 499 32.37 5.67 10.17
N THR A 500 32.01 6.35 9.08
CA THR A 500 30.73 6.17 8.36
C THR A 500 30.62 4.84 7.61
N GLN A 501 31.72 4.12 7.37
CA GLN A 501 31.71 2.81 6.72
C GLN A 501 31.63 1.66 7.73
N LEU A 502 31.94 1.91 9.01
CA LEU A 502 31.90 0.94 10.09
C LEU A 502 30.45 0.63 10.51
N PHE A 503 30.28 -0.49 11.21
CA PHE A 503 28.98 -0.95 11.66
C PHE A 503 28.73 -0.65 13.13
N PHE A 504 27.50 -0.22 13.44
CA PHE A 504 26.97 -0.02 14.78
C PHE A 504 25.60 -0.66 14.87
N ILE A 505 25.21 -1.15 16.05
CA ILE A 505 23.86 -1.61 16.35
C ILE A 505 23.39 -1.06 17.70
N GLY A 506 22.13 -1.28 18.05
CA GLY A 506 21.44 -0.72 19.22
C GLY A 506 20.34 0.24 18.78
N GLY A 507 19.24 0.27 19.53
CA GLY A 507 18.08 1.12 19.25
C GLY A 507 16.95 0.43 18.50
N ASP A 508 15.95 1.22 18.12
CA ASP A 508 14.66 0.78 17.54
C ASP A 508 14.83 -0.05 16.27
N GLY A 509 15.81 0.29 15.45
CA GLY A 509 16.07 -0.32 14.15
C GLY A 509 16.91 -1.59 14.21
N SER A 510 17.47 -1.97 15.36
CA SER A 510 18.41 -3.10 15.46
C SER A 510 18.15 -3.96 16.69
N VAL A 511 18.84 -3.76 17.81
CA VAL A 511 18.67 -4.50 19.06
C VAL A 511 18.00 -3.58 20.07
N ARG A 512 16.71 -3.77 20.30
CA ARG A 512 15.94 -3.02 21.31
C ARG A 512 16.37 -3.43 22.71
N GLY A 513 16.25 -2.51 23.68
CA GLY A 513 16.78 -2.65 25.04
C GLY A 513 18.17 -2.03 25.22
N TYR A 514 18.83 -1.64 24.12
CA TYR A 514 20.09 -0.90 24.10
C TYR A 514 19.87 0.49 23.46
N GLY A 515 20.74 1.44 23.77
CA GLY A 515 20.67 2.78 23.19
C GLY A 515 21.03 2.80 21.71
N TYR A 516 20.68 3.89 21.07
CA TYR A 516 20.93 4.08 19.65
C TYR A 516 22.43 4.08 19.36
N ARG A 517 22.90 3.10 18.57
CA ARG A 517 24.32 2.91 18.22
C ARG A 517 25.26 2.71 19.40
N ASP A 518 24.75 2.29 20.56
CA ASP A 518 25.56 2.02 21.76
C ASP A 518 26.36 0.72 21.66
N LEU A 519 25.99 -0.16 20.75
CA LEU A 519 26.67 -1.44 20.56
C LEU A 519 27.65 -1.36 19.39
N GLY A 520 28.92 -1.37 19.71
CA GLY A 520 30.07 -1.34 18.82
C GLY A 520 31.26 -2.03 19.45
N VAL A 521 32.47 -1.62 19.08
CA VAL A 521 33.73 -2.10 19.62
C VAL A 521 34.19 -1.16 20.73
N PRO A 522 34.33 -1.65 21.97
CA PRO A 522 34.84 -0.81 23.07
C PRO A 522 36.32 -0.50 22.88
N LEU A 523 36.67 0.75 23.13
CA LEU A 523 38.05 1.24 23.20
C LEU A 523 38.59 1.17 24.64
N PRO A 524 39.93 1.22 24.84
CA PRO A 524 40.53 1.13 26.17
C PRO A 524 40.09 2.21 27.16
N ASP A 525 39.66 3.38 26.65
CA ASP A 525 39.14 4.50 27.41
C ASP A 525 37.65 4.41 27.75
N GLY A 526 36.99 3.29 27.37
CA GLY A 526 35.56 3.04 27.58
C GLY A 526 34.67 3.67 26.54
N GLN A 527 35.20 4.33 25.52
CA GLN A 527 34.45 4.82 24.37
C GLN A 527 34.06 3.67 23.44
N VAL A 528 33.05 3.90 22.59
CA VAL A 528 32.56 2.89 21.65
C VAL A 528 32.74 3.41 20.23
N THR A 529 33.42 2.62 19.40
CA THR A 529 33.59 2.85 17.97
C THR A 529 32.84 1.80 17.14
N GLY A 530 32.71 2.00 15.83
CA GLY A 530 32.13 1.00 14.93
C GLY A 530 33.06 -0.19 14.72
N GLY A 531 32.48 -1.33 14.41
CA GLY A 531 33.21 -2.56 14.06
C GLY A 531 33.21 -2.89 12.59
N ARG A 532 34.10 -3.78 12.19
CA ARG A 532 34.26 -4.25 10.81
C ARG A 532 33.27 -5.37 10.44
N TYR A 533 32.77 -6.10 11.44
CA TYR A 533 31.81 -7.20 11.27
C TYR A 533 30.56 -6.93 12.10
N MET A 534 29.41 -7.25 11.52
CA MET A 534 28.11 -7.10 12.18
C MET A 534 27.24 -8.30 11.84
N ALA A 535 26.52 -8.80 12.82
CA ALA A 535 25.42 -9.75 12.64
C ALA A 535 24.24 -9.35 13.52
N LEU A 536 23.03 -9.38 12.97
CA LEU A 536 21.79 -9.02 13.64
C LEU A 536 20.67 -9.97 13.22
N GLY A 537 19.88 -10.43 14.18
CA GLY A 537 18.65 -11.19 13.96
C GLY A 537 17.53 -10.72 14.87
N SER A 538 16.31 -10.73 14.36
CA SER A 538 15.10 -10.39 15.11
C SER A 538 13.96 -11.30 14.73
N VAL A 539 13.23 -11.76 15.73
CA VAL A 539 11.97 -12.51 15.57
C VAL A 539 10.89 -11.73 16.32
N GLU A 540 9.84 -11.33 15.62
CA GLU A 540 8.75 -10.57 16.20
C GLU A 540 7.41 -11.20 15.83
N TRP A 541 6.59 -11.55 16.83
CA TRP A 541 5.21 -11.99 16.64
C TRP A 541 4.30 -10.76 16.73
N GLN A 542 3.58 -10.46 15.65
CA GLN A 542 2.64 -9.36 15.53
C GLN A 542 1.22 -9.92 15.48
N ARG A 543 0.40 -9.61 16.47
CA ARG A 543 -0.98 -10.12 16.60
C ARG A 543 -1.99 -8.98 16.58
N PRO A 544 -3.02 -9.02 15.71
CA PRO A 544 -4.06 -7.99 15.69
C PRO A 544 -4.88 -8.00 17.00
N ILE A 545 -5.15 -6.82 17.52
CA ILE A 545 -6.01 -6.63 18.70
C ILE A 545 -7.45 -6.55 18.21
N ARG A 546 -8.35 -7.29 18.89
CA ARG A 546 -9.78 -7.25 18.61
C ARG A 546 -10.49 -6.39 19.62
N ILE A 547 -11.31 -5.45 19.16
CA ILE A 547 -12.16 -4.59 19.98
C ILE A 547 -13.61 -4.88 19.58
N ALA A 548 -14.45 -5.26 20.54
CA ALA A 548 -15.85 -5.64 20.30
C ALA A 548 -16.02 -6.70 19.18
N GLY A 549 -15.13 -7.70 19.12
CA GLY A 549 -15.16 -8.79 18.14
C GLY A 549 -14.61 -8.43 16.75
N ARG A 550 -14.30 -7.16 16.47
CA ARG A 550 -13.73 -6.69 15.18
C ARG A 550 -12.23 -6.48 15.30
N ILE A 551 -11.49 -6.75 14.21
CA ILE A 551 -10.07 -6.44 14.12
C ILE A 551 -9.92 -4.91 14.12
N SER A 552 -9.07 -4.40 15.03
CA SER A 552 -8.73 -2.98 15.12
C SER A 552 -7.44 -2.69 14.35
N ASP A 553 -7.09 -1.41 14.21
CA ASP A 553 -5.82 -0.96 13.61
C ASP A 553 -4.62 -1.14 14.54
N TRP A 554 -4.82 -1.74 15.71
CA TRP A 554 -3.77 -2.04 16.68
C TRP A 554 -3.31 -3.48 16.61
N GLU A 555 -2.00 -3.69 16.72
CA GLU A 555 -1.36 -4.99 16.85
C GLU A 555 -0.51 -5.02 18.11
N SER A 556 -0.59 -6.10 18.87
CA SER A 556 0.35 -6.39 19.96
C SER A 556 1.57 -7.11 19.41
N THR A 557 2.75 -6.86 19.98
CA THR A 557 3.99 -7.49 19.55
C THR A 557 4.75 -8.12 20.71
N LEU A 558 5.38 -9.24 20.44
CA LEU A 558 6.36 -9.89 21.29
C LEU A 558 7.61 -10.15 20.46
N PHE A 559 8.79 -9.78 20.95
CA PHE A 559 10.00 -9.88 20.15
C PHE A 559 11.23 -10.30 20.93
N ILE A 560 12.17 -10.85 20.17
CA ILE A 560 13.54 -11.15 20.58
C ILE A 560 14.46 -10.59 19.50
N ASP A 561 15.40 -9.75 19.90
CA ASP A 561 16.45 -9.20 19.06
C ASP A 561 17.80 -9.71 19.56
N ALA A 562 18.69 -10.07 18.65
CA ALA A 562 20.07 -10.44 18.98
C ALA A 562 21.02 -9.82 17.95
N GLY A 563 22.14 -9.26 18.41
CA GLY A 563 23.11 -8.69 17.49
C GLY A 563 24.48 -8.53 18.09
N ALA A 564 25.50 -8.51 17.22
CA ALA A 564 26.89 -8.39 17.57
C ALA A 564 27.64 -7.49 16.60
N VAL A 565 28.63 -6.77 17.09
CA VAL A 565 29.60 -5.98 16.31
C VAL A 565 30.98 -6.25 16.86
N ALA A 566 31.96 -6.50 15.97
CA ALA A 566 33.35 -6.73 16.34
C ALA A 566 34.31 -6.32 15.20
N ASN A 567 35.62 -6.27 15.50
CA ASN A 567 36.66 -6.08 14.48
C ASN A 567 37.04 -7.38 13.77
N ASN A 568 36.82 -8.54 14.41
CA ASN A 568 37.02 -9.86 13.83
C ASN A 568 35.74 -10.69 13.92
N ALA A 569 35.49 -11.53 12.93
CA ALA A 569 34.28 -12.35 12.89
C ALA A 569 34.22 -13.36 14.05
N SER A 570 35.35 -13.84 14.53
CA SER A 570 35.47 -14.75 15.68
C SER A 570 35.15 -14.09 17.03
N GLU A 571 35.13 -12.78 17.10
CA GLU A 571 34.88 -11.99 18.30
C GLU A 571 33.42 -11.55 18.43
N LEU A 572 32.57 -11.87 17.45
CA LEU A 572 31.16 -11.54 17.49
C LEU A 572 30.48 -12.21 18.70
N ARG A 573 30.04 -11.39 19.66
CA ARG A 573 29.30 -11.82 20.85
C ARG A 573 27.92 -11.20 20.85
N PRO A 574 26.86 -12.00 20.67
CA PRO A 574 25.50 -11.49 20.58
C PRO A 574 25.06 -10.81 21.89
N ARG A 575 24.53 -9.61 21.76
CA ARG A 575 23.77 -8.91 22.79
C ARG A 575 22.28 -9.13 22.52
N VAL A 576 21.52 -9.46 23.57
CA VAL A 576 20.13 -9.88 23.44
C VAL A 576 19.21 -8.84 24.07
N GLY A 577 18.13 -8.51 23.36
CA GLY A 577 17.03 -7.71 23.83
C GLY A 577 15.70 -8.46 23.70
N LEU A 578 14.88 -8.40 24.73
CA LEU A 578 13.56 -9.03 24.80
C LEU A 578 12.52 -7.95 25.05
N GLY A 579 11.35 -8.07 24.47
CA GLY A 579 10.36 -7.06 24.73
C GLY A 579 8.96 -7.34 24.21
N VAL A 580 8.08 -6.44 24.60
CA VAL A 580 6.67 -6.39 24.19
C VAL A 580 6.36 -5.01 23.65
N GLY A 581 5.39 -4.92 22.77
CA GLY A 581 5.01 -3.62 22.23
C GLY A 581 3.65 -3.58 21.58
N ALA A 582 3.35 -2.44 21.01
CA ALA A 582 2.17 -2.16 20.23
C ALA A 582 2.52 -1.47 18.91
N ARG A 583 1.77 -1.78 17.88
CA ARG A 583 1.83 -1.17 16.56
C ARG A 583 0.45 -0.59 16.25
N TRP A 584 0.41 0.63 15.81
CA TRP A 584 -0.82 1.26 15.33
C TRP A 584 -0.69 1.63 13.87
N LYS A 585 -1.63 1.13 13.04
CA LYS A 585 -1.74 1.46 11.62
C LYS A 585 -2.45 2.80 11.48
N SER A 586 -1.73 3.89 11.79
CA SER A 586 -2.31 5.23 11.74
C SER A 586 -2.42 5.77 10.31
N PRO A 587 -3.34 6.71 10.03
CA PRO A 587 -3.44 7.37 8.72
C PRO A 587 -2.18 8.13 8.30
N VAL A 588 -1.35 8.52 9.27
CA VAL A 588 -0.09 9.28 9.05
C VAL A 588 1.16 8.40 9.06
N GLY A 589 0.99 7.06 9.13
CA GLY A 589 2.06 6.08 9.17
C GLY A 589 2.03 5.21 10.42
N PRO A 590 2.79 4.10 10.43
CA PRO A 590 2.82 3.21 11.58
C PRO A 590 3.46 3.87 12.79
N LEU A 591 2.79 3.77 13.93
CA LEU A 591 3.35 4.13 15.24
C LEU A 591 3.76 2.85 15.95
N GLN A 592 4.96 2.85 16.50
CA GLN A 592 5.53 1.73 17.26
C GLN A 592 5.86 2.19 18.67
N ILE A 593 5.46 1.40 19.66
CA ILE A 593 5.78 1.62 21.06
C ILE A 593 6.21 0.27 21.64
N ASP A 594 7.46 0.14 22.06
CA ASP A 594 8.04 -1.08 22.59
C ASP A 594 8.67 -0.84 23.95
N VAL A 595 8.48 -1.77 24.87
CA VAL A 595 9.25 -1.86 26.13
C VAL A 595 10.17 -3.06 25.98
N ALA A 596 11.47 -2.80 26.01
CA ALA A 596 12.51 -3.80 25.79
C ALA A 596 13.48 -3.88 26.97
N TYR A 597 13.85 -5.09 27.34
CA TYR A 597 14.86 -5.38 28.34
C TYR A 597 16.17 -5.83 27.68
N GLY A 598 17.23 -5.06 27.88
CA GLY A 598 18.57 -5.42 27.45
C GLY A 598 19.22 -6.37 28.47
N VAL A 599 19.43 -7.64 28.05
CA VAL A 599 19.84 -8.71 28.95
C VAL A 599 21.20 -8.42 29.61
N ASP A 600 22.18 -7.94 28.84
CA ASP A 600 23.52 -7.69 29.36
C ASP A 600 23.61 -6.41 30.22
N VAL A 601 22.83 -5.39 29.86
CA VAL A 601 22.79 -4.12 30.60
C VAL A 601 21.80 -4.12 31.75
N GLN A 602 20.96 -5.14 31.84
CA GLN A 602 19.92 -5.37 32.85
C GLN A 602 19.01 -4.14 33.06
N ARG A 603 18.61 -3.50 31.95
CA ARG A 603 17.80 -2.27 31.98
C ARG A 603 16.62 -2.38 31.04
N LEU A 604 15.49 -1.83 31.46
CA LEU A 604 14.35 -1.61 30.62
C LEU A 604 14.52 -0.29 29.85
N ARG A 605 14.19 -0.30 28.57
CA ARG A 605 14.12 0.89 27.71
C ARG A 605 12.78 0.95 27.00
N LEU A 606 12.24 2.15 26.91
CA LEU A 606 11.11 2.47 26.07
C LEU A 606 11.64 2.85 24.69
N HIS A 607 11.11 2.22 23.66
CA HIS A 607 11.38 2.54 22.27
C HIS A 607 10.08 3.03 21.62
N MET A 608 10.13 4.19 21.02
CA MET A 608 9.00 4.77 20.31
C MET A 608 9.46 5.32 18.96
N ASN A 609 8.74 4.96 17.92
CA ASN A 609 9.02 5.44 16.58
C ASN A 609 7.71 5.72 15.82
N VAL A 610 7.69 6.85 15.13
CA VAL A 610 6.59 7.25 14.24
C VAL A 610 7.12 7.30 12.82
N GLY A 611 6.52 6.53 11.91
CA GLY A 611 6.88 6.47 10.51
C GLY A 611 7.41 5.11 10.07
N PHE A 612 7.74 5.02 8.78
CA PHE A 612 8.30 3.81 8.19
C PHE A 612 9.82 3.77 8.36
N ASN A 613 10.34 2.67 8.89
CA ASN A 613 11.76 2.37 8.88
C ASN A 613 12.06 1.39 7.75
N PHE A 614 12.57 1.89 6.64
CA PHE A 614 13.19 1.09 5.59
C PHE A 614 14.60 1.57 5.28
#